data_f67b039034b33e892c3866d73ca25ea9
#
_entry.id   f67b039034b33e892c3866d73ca25ea9
#
_cell.length_a   1.000
_cell.length_b   1.000
_cell.length_c   1.000
_cell.angle_alpha   90.00
_cell.angle_beta   90.00
_cell.angle_gamma   90.00
#
_symmetry.space_group_name_H-M   'P 1'
#
loop_
_entity.id
_entity.type
_entity.pdbx_description
1 polymer ?
#
loop_
_entity_poly.entity_id
_entity_poly.type
_entity_poly.pdbx_seq_one_letter_code
_entity_poly.pdbx_strand_id
1 'polypeptide(L)'
;MPGEASIDFVDTERALSDADYTRLCIWLNDHQMLNVQKQIIIDAVKHAARQRTINPVKDYLNACMKQHAVESCDGALSTWMEDFLGVVPSSDDERSYVRSVSRLSLIQAVARTKTPGCKADSVVILEGLQGTGKSSAIQTLFGSEFFGDQLPPMSSKDASSYLKGKWCVELAELEYKRKAEVETIKAFITRTHENYQPAFGREEVSIPRTNVFFGTTNAAEYLVDETGNRRFLPIATSKIDLVGVSAASDKLWAAACHAYDAGETYWLTDDLMLIASQQSEALLEQDPWVEIVLEKLGHLSEVSIKEAFETCFPEIDTERLTTSIARRMSKVLTLAKWSKDGKFHSGNRRNQVRFVNSNTVANSPNMTKYDF
;
A
#
# COMPACT_ATOMS: atom_id res chain seq x y z
N MET A 1 -45.83 -37.59 -16.43
CA MET A 1 -44.56 -36.96 -16.20
C MET A 1 -44.39 -36.88 -14.71
N PRO A 2 -43.40 -37.53 -14.04
CA PRO A 2 -43.14 -37.27 -12.64
C PRO A 2 -42.62 -35.82 -12.52
N GLY A 3 -43.20 -35.06 -11.59
CA GLY A 3 -42.83 -33.66 -11.40
C GLY A 3 -41.34 -33.48 -11.21
N GLU A 4 -40.78 -32.45 -11.83
CA GLU A 4 -39.39 -32.03 -11.65
C GLU A 4 -39.18 -31.75 -10.14
N ALA A 5 -38.50 -32.65 -9.46
CA ALA A 5 -38.05 -32.44 -8.11
C ALA A 5 -36.95 -31.38 -8.16
N SER A 6 -37.28 -30.13 -7.81
CA SER A 6 -36.30 -29.06 -7.63
C SER A 6 -35.58 -29.21 -6.29
N ILE A 7 -34.27 -28.99 -6.29
CA ILE A 7 -33.54 -28.83 -5.03
C ILE A 7 -33.79 -27.39 -4.57
N ASP A 8 -34.38 -27.22 -3.39
CA ASP A 8 -34.45 -25.91 -2.74
C ASP A 8 -33.05 -25.52 -2.25
N PHE A 9 -32.24 -24.93 -3.13
CA PHE A 9 -31.11 -24.11 -2.74
C PHE A 9 -31.68 -22.77 -2.25
N VAL A 10 -31.25 -22.35 -1.08
CA VAL A 10 -31.60 -21.04 -0.54
C VAL A 10 -31.31 -19.97 -1.61
N ASP A 11 -32.27 -19.14 -1.88
CA ASP A 11 -32.35 -18.16 -2.98
C ASP A 11 -31.34 -17.00 -2.89
N THR A 12 -30.20 -17.20 -2.24
CA THR A 12 -29.15 -16.20 -2.10
C THR A 12 -27.83 -16.71 -2.71
N GLU A 13 -27.27 -15.93 -3.63
CA GLU A 13 -25.93 -16.17 -4.14
C GLU A 13 -24.92 -16.15 -2.99
N ARG A 14 -24.36 -17.28 -2.66
CA ARG A 14 -23.33 -17.46 -1.63
C ARG A 14 -22.38 -18.59 -1.97
N ALA A 15 -21.23 -18.61 -1.32
CA ALA A 15 -20.31 -19.73 -1.43
C ALA A 15 -20.97 -21.03 -0.97
N LEU A 16 -20.71 -22.12 -1.71
CA LEU A 16 -21.16 -23.46 -1.32
C LEU A 16 -20.47 -23.90 -0.03
N SER A 17 -21.28 -24.40 0.89
CA SER A 17 -20.84 -24.99 2.15
C SER A 17 -20.78 -26.52 2.07
N ASP A 18 -20.16 -27.15 3.06
CA ASP A 18 -20.13 -28.60 3.18
C ASP A 18 -21.54 -29.21 3.29
N ALA A 19 -22.47 -28.48 3.90
CA ALA A 19 -23.89 -28.87 3.99
C ALA A 19 -24.58 -28.95 2.61
N ASP A 20 -24.21 -28.09 1.68
CA ASP A 20 -24.80 -28.08 0.34
C ASP A 20 -24.37 -29.30 -0.46
N TYR A 21 -23.12 -29.72 -0.35
CA TYR A 21 -22.65 -30.97 -0.94
C TYR A 21 -23.39 -32.18 -0.34
N THR A 22 -23.66 -32.15 0.96
CA THR A 22 -24.42 -33.23 1.63
C THR A 22 -25.86 -33.25 1.16
N ARG A 23 -26.52 -32.10 1.05
CA ARG A 23 -27.90 -32.01 0.50
C ARG A 23 -27.97 -32.51 -0.93
N LEU A 24 -27.02 -32.13 -1.77
CA LEU A 24 -26.95 -32.61 -3.14
C LEU A 24 -26.74 -34.12 -3.23
N CYS A 25 -25.93 -34.69 -2.33
CA CYS A 25 -25.70 -36.12 -2.21
C CYS A 25 -27.00 -36.87 -1.85
N ILE A 26 -27.70 -36.40 -0.83
CA ILE A 26 -28.98 -36.98 -0.41
C ILE A 26 -30.00 -36.92 -1.55
N TRP A 27 -30.14 -35.73 -2.15
CA TRP A 27 -31.10 -35.54 -3.25
C TRP A 27 -30.83 -36.47 -4.44
N LEU A 28 -29.58 -36.62 -4.90
CA LEU A 28 -29.21 -37.52 -6.01
C LEU A 28 -29.48 -38.98 -5.66
N ASN A 29 -29.22 -39.41 -4.43
CA ASN A 29 -29.46 -40.78 -4.00
C ASN A 29 -30.96 -41.08 -3.91
N ASP A 30 -31.76 -40.15 -3.41
CA ASP A 30 -33.20 -40.35 -3.21
C ASP A 30 -34.00 -40.25 -4.49
N HIS A 31 -33.67 -39.31 -5.39
CA HIS A 31 -34.48 -39.00 -6.55
C HIS A 31 -33.98 -39.63 -7.85
N GLN A 32 -32.68 -39.88 -7.97
CA GLN A 32 -32.07 -40.47 -9.16
C GLN A 32 -31.63 -41.93 -8.98
N MET A 33 -31.83 -42.49 -7.78
CA MET A 33 -31.37 -43.86 -7.40
C MET A 33 -29.87 -44.08 -7.68
N LEU A 34 -29.07 -43.03 -7.56
CA LEU A 34 -27.62 -43.04 -7.77
C LEU A 34 -26.95 -43.22 -6.42
N ASN A 35 -26.32 -44.34 -6.16
CA ASN A 35 -25.49 -44.50 -4.91
C ASN A 35 -24.15 -43.74 -5.09
N VAL A 36 -24.23 -42.43 -5.04
CA VAL A 36 -23.08 -41.52 -5.28
C VAL A 36 -22.46 -41.11 -3.93
N GLN A 37 -21.15 -41.27 -3.83
CA GLN A 37 -20.41 -40.82 -2.66
C GLN A 37 -20.23 -39.28 -2.71
N LYS A 38 -20.27 -38.61 -1.55
CA LYS A 38 -20.11 -37.16 -1.40
C LYS A 38 -18.85 -36.63 -2.13
N GLN A 39 -17.74 -37.37 -2.10
CA GLN A 39 -16.51 -36.95 -2.75
C GLN A 39 -16.66 -36.80 -4.27
N ILE A 40 -17.38 -37.72 -4.92
CA ILE A 40 -17.65 -37.66 -6.37
C ILE A 40 -18.47 -36.42 -6.70
N ILE A 41 -19.42 -36.06 -5.85
CA ILE A 41 -20.24 -34.85 -6.04
C ILE A 41 -19.39 -33.59 -5.89
N ILE A 42 -18.51 -33.53 -4.88
CA ILE A 42 -17.58 -32.42 -4.71
C ILE A 42 -16.72 -32.24 -5.96
N ASP A 43 -16.19 -33.33 -6.52
CA ASP A 43 -15.33 -33.29 -7.70
C ASP A 43 -16.11 -32.90 -8.95
N ALA A 44 -17.34 -33.39 -9.12
CA ALA A 44 -18.22 -33.01 -10.21
C ALA A 44 -18.62 -31.52 -10.17
N VAL A 45 -18.99 -31.02 -8.99
CA VAL A 45 -19.32 -29.59 -8.79
C VAL A 45 -18.09 -28.72 -9.05
N LYS A 46 -16.91 -29.09 -8.57
CA LYS A 46 -15.67 -28.38 -8.86
C LYS A 46 -15.34 -28.37 -10.34
N HIS A 47 -15.57 -29.49 -11.04
CA HIS A 47 -15.37 -29.56 -12.48
C HIS A 47 -16.34 -28.64 -13.22
N ALA A 48 -17.62 -28.65 -12.89
CA ALA A 48 -18.65 -27.79 -13.50
C ALA A 48 -18.34 -26.30 -13.22
N ALA A 49 -17.94 -25.96 -12.00
CA ALA A 49 -17.56 -24.59 -11.63
C ALA A 49 -16.36 -24.07 -12.44
N ARG A 50 -15.37 -24.92 -12.73
CA ARG A 50 -14.22 -24.55 -13.59
C ARG A 50 -14.62 -24.20 -15.02
N GLN A 51 -15.71 -24.77 -15.52
CA GLN A 51 -16.22 -24.47 -16.85
C GLN A 51 -17.04 -23.17 -16.92
N ARG A 52 -17.50 -22.68 -15.77
CA ARG A 52 -18.31 -21.45 -15.64
C ARG A 52 -17.65 -20.49 -14.64
N THR A 53 -16.46 -20.02 -14.99
CA THR A 53 -15.78 -19.01 -14.18
C THR A 53 -16.47 -17.67 -14.37
N ILE A 54 -16.96 -17.11 -13.27
CA ILE A 54 -17.48 -15.74 -13.21
C ILE A 54 -16.44 -14.83 -12.55
N ASN A 55 -16.41 -13.57 -12.94
CA ASN A 55 -15.59 -12.55 -12.29
C ASN A 55 -16.48 -11.33 -12.00
N PRO A 56 -17.09 -11.27 -10.80
CA PRO A 56 -18.03 -10.19 -10.46
C PRO A 56 -17.42 -8.78 -10.60
N VAL A 57 -16.15 -8.62 -10.27
CA VAL A 57 -15.45 -7.33 -10.44
C VAL A 57 -15.35 -6.95 -11.91
N LYS A 58 -15.02 -7.89 -12.80
CA LYS A 58 -14.96 -7.63 -14.24
C LYS A 58 -16.35 -7.28 -14.79
N ASP A 59 -17.40 -7.96 -14.31
CA ASP A 59 -18.78 -7.70 -14.73
C ASP A 59 -19.22 -6.31 -14.24
N TYR A 60 -18.90 -5.93 -13.02
CA TYR A 60 -19.11 -4.59 -12.49
C TYR A 60 -18.39 -3.52 -13.32
N LEU A 61 -17.10 -3.70 -13.62
CA LEU A 61 -16.34 -2.76 -14.46
C LEU A 61 -16.95 -2.60 -15.85
N ASN A 62 -17.42 -3.70 -16.47
CA ASN A 62 -18.11 -3.66 -17.76
C ASN A 62 -19.46 -2.91 -17.67
N ALA A 63 -20.17 -3.01 -16.55
CA ALA A 63 -21.40 -2.25 -16.33
C ALA A 63 -21.11 -0.75 -16.19
N CYS A 64 -20.09 -0.36 -15.44
CA CYS A 64 -19.64 1.04 -15.32
C CYS A 64 -19.31 1.65 -16.69
N MET A 65 -18.54 0.94 -17.53
CA MET A 65 -18.20 1.39 -18.89
C MET A 65 -19.42 1.59 -19.78
N LYS A 66 -20.46 0.76 -19.62
CA LYS A 66 -21.71 0.91 -20.40
C LYS A 66 -22.53 2.11 -19.96
N GLN A 67 -22.45 2.48 -18.68
CA GLN A 67 -23.22 3.60 -18.11
C GLN A 67 -22.54 4.95 -18.32
N HIS A 68 -21.21 4.99 -18.39
CA HIS A 68 -20.43 6.23 -18.47
C HIS A 68 -19.53 6.23 -19.73
N ALA A 69 -19.88 7.08 -20.69
CA ALA A 69 -19.08 7.29 -21.89
C ALA A 69 -17.75 8.03 -21.57
N VAL A 70 -16.76 7.88 -22.45
CA VAL A 70 -15.40 8.48 -22.28
C VAL A 70 -15.47 9.95 -21.96
N GLU A 71 -16.26 10.72 -22.72
CA GLU A 71 -16.38 12.17 -22.59
C GLU A 71 -16.93 12.60 -21.22
N SER A 72 -17.79 11.76 -20.61
CA SER A 72 -18.33 12.03 -19.28
C SER A 72 -17.34 11.80 -18.14
N CYS A 73 -16.26 11.08 -18.42
CA CYS A 73 -15.23 10.68 -17.46
C CYS A 73 -14.01 11.59 -17.45
N ASP A 74 -13.96 12.57 -18.35
CA ASP A 74 -12.81 13.46 -18.52
C ASP A 74 -12.48 14.21 -17.22
N GLY A 75 -11.20 14.21 -16.85
CA GLY A 75 -10.68 14.85 -15.65
C GLY A 75 -10.93 14.10 -14.33
N ALA A 76 -12.05 13.40 -14.18
CA ALA A 76 -12.43 12.78 -12.90
C ALA A 76 -11.35 11.84 -12.32
N LEU A 77 -10.75 11.02 -13.19
CA LEU A 77 -9.70 10.08 -12.79
C LEU A 77 -8.43 10.78 -12.23
N SER A 78 -8.18 12.01 -12.64
CA SER A 78 -7.01 12.78 -12.18
C SER A 78 -7.26 13.50 -10.86
N THR A 79 -8.50 13.93 -10.59
CA THR A 79 -8.80 14.85 -9.48
C THR A 79 -9.49 14.17 -8.29
N TRP A 80 -9.88 12.90 -8.39
CA TRP A 80 -10.71 12.24 -7.35
C TRP A 80 -10.10 12.29 -5.94
N MET A 81 -8.76 12.26 -5.82
CA MET A 81 -8.11 12.39 -4.49
C MET A 81 -8.21 13.82 -3.97
N GLU A 82 -8.05 14.83 -4.85
CA GLU A 82 -8.27 16.23 -4.49
C GLU A 82 -9.76 16.48 -4.15
N ASP A 83 -10.69 15.93 -4.93
CA ASP A 83 -12.12 16.18 -4.80
C ASP A 83 -12.74 15.50 -3.56
N PHE A 84 -12.29 14.29 -3.21
CA PHE A 84 -12.96 13.47 -2.20
C PHE A 84 -12.10 13.09 -0.98
N LEU A 85 -10.75 13.08 -1.10
CA LEU A 85 -9.89 12.71 0.03
C LEU A 85 -9.31 13.92 0.79
N GLY A 86 -9.73 15.13 0.43
CA GLY A 86 -9.26 16.37 1.04
C GLY A 86 -7.76 16.61 0.83
N VAL A 87 -7.23 16.17 -0.30
CA VAL A 87 -5.84 16.37 -0.70
C VAL A 87 -5.70 17.78 -1.25
N VAL A 88 -4.77 18.57 -0.71
CA VAL A 88 -4.52 19.95 -1.12
C VAL A 88 -3.05 20.08 -1.49
N PRO A 89 -2.70 19.96 -2.80
CA PRO A 89 -1.32 20.12 -3.25
C PRO A 89 -0.78 21.53 -2.97
N SER A 90 0.43 21.63 -2.43
CA SER A 90 1.09 22.90 -2.09
C SER A 90 1.85 23.53 -3.25
N SER A 91 2.12 22.76 -4.31
CA SER A 91 2.83 23.19 -5.51
C SER A 91 2.27 22.55 -6.77
N ASP A 92 2.67 23.04 -7.94
CA ASP A 92 2.27 22.43 -9.22
C ASP A 92 2.92 21.05 -9.42
N ASP A 93 4.12 20.85 -8.92
CA ASP A 93 4.81 19.54 -8.96
C ASP A 93 4.07 18.52 -8.09
N GLU A 94 3.67 18.92 -6.89
CA GLU A 94 2.87 18.06 -6.01
C GLU A 94 1.51 17.74 -6.63
N ARG A 95 0.86 18.75 -7.25
CA ARG A 95 -0.41 18.52 -7.98
C ARG A 95 -0.23 17.53 -9.12
N SER A 96 0.85 17.65 -9.88
CA SER A 96 1.18 16.72 -10.96
C SER A 96 1.37 15.30 -10.43
N TYR A 97 2.08 15.15 -9.32
CA TYR A 97 2.26 13.88 -8.63
C TYR A 97 0.92 13.29 -8.15
N VAL A 98 0.13 14.05 -7.38
CA VAL A 98 -1.18 13.61 -6.87
C VAL A 98 -2.08 13.13 -8.00
N ARG A 99 -2.18 13.88 -9.10
CA ARG A 99 -2.99 13.53 -10.26
C ARG A 99 -2.50 12.26 -10.97
N SER A 100 -1.19 12.08 -11.06
CA SER A 100 -0.61 10.87 -11.63
C SER A 100 -0.86 9.65 -10.74
N VAL A 101 -0.73 9.79 -9.41
CA VAL A 101 -1.05 8.73 -8.44
C VAL A 101 -2.55 8.41 -8.44
N SER A 102 -3.40 9.45 -8.54
CA SER A 102 -4.85 9.28 -8.69
C SER A 102 -5.20 8.37 -9.87
N ARG A 103 -4.63 8.62 -11.02
CA ARG A 103 -4.87 7.84 -12.24
C ARG A 103 -4.31 6.43 -12.12
N LEU A 104 -3.01 6.31 -11.85
CA LEU A 104 -2.34 5.01 -11.86
C LEU A 104 -2.94 4.02 -10.85
N SER A 105 -3.41 4.49 -9.68
CA SER A 105 -3.96 3.62 -8.64
C SER A 105 -5.20 2.85 -9.11
N LEU A 106 -6.11 3.53 -9.81
CA LEU A 106 -7.34 2.92 -10.30
C LEU A 106 -7.09 2.13 -11.60
N ILE A 107 -6.26 2.64 -12.51
CA ILE A 107 -5.89 1.91 -13.74
C ILE A 107 -5.17 0.59 -13.38
N GLN A 108 -4.32 0.59 -12.36
CA GLN A 108 -3.64 -0.60 -11.84
C GLN A 108 -4.63 -1.67 -11.35
N ALA A 109 -5.70 -1.25 -10.65
CA ALA A 109 -6.74 -2.15 -10.18
C ALA A 109 -7.56 -2.76 -11.35
N VAL A 110 -7.84 -1.95 -12.38
CA VAL A 110 -8.46 -2.43 -13.63
C VAL A 110 -7.53 -3.39 -14.35
N ALA A 111 -6.24 -3.07 -14.48
CA ALA A 111 -5.24 -3.94 -15.11
C ALA A 111 -5.20 -5.32 -14.46
N ARG A 112 -5.17 -5.39 -13.13
CA ARG A 112 -5.21 -6.66 -12.36
C ARG A 112 -6.48 -7.45 -12.62
N THR A 113 -7.61 -6.80 -12.85
CA THR A 113 -8.88 -7.45 -13.14
C THR A 113 -8.96 -7.94 -14.59
N LYS A 114 -8.53 -7.12 -15.56
CA LYS A 114 -8.57 -7.45 -16.99
C LYS A 114 -7.43 -8.39 -17.42
N THR A 115 -6.26 -8.22 -16.81
CA THR A 115 -5.05 -9.02 -17.10
C THR A 115 -4.45 -9.55 -15.80
N PRO A 116 -5.06 -10.60 -15.21
CA PRO A 116 -4.56 -11.22 -13.98
C PRO A 116 -3.08 -11.58 -14.08
N GLY A 117 -2.32 -11.31 -13.03
CA GLY A 117 -0.88 -11.56 -12.99
C GLY A 117 -0.01 -10.48 -13.65
N CYS A 118 -0.59 -9.41 -14.20
CA CYS A 118 0.20 -8.28 -14.69
C CYS A 118 1.01 -7.64 -13.55
N LYS A 119 2.06 -6.90 -13.88
CA LYS A 119 2.83 -6.15 -12.89
C LYS A 119 2.01 -4.95 -12.39
N ALA A 120 1.75 -4.89 -11.09
CA ALA A 120 1.01 -3.84 -10.41
C ALA A 120 1.50 -3.82 -8.96
N ASP A 121 2.64 -3.19 -8.72
CA ASP A 121 3.39 -3.24 -7.47
C ASP A 121 3.52 -1.87 -6.77
N SER A 122 2.79 -0.85 -7.24
CA SER A 122 2.66 0.42 -6.54
C SER A 122 1.54 0.34 -5.50
N VAL A 123 1.77 0.92 -4.34
CA VAL A 123 0.84 0.97 -3.22
C VAL A 123 0.64 2.42 -2.82
N VAL A 124 -0.57 2.93 -2.97
CA VAL A 124 -0.93 4.26 -2.46
C VAL A 124 -1.04 4.18 -0.95
N ILE A 125 -0.38 5.08 -0.25
CA ILE A 125 -0.43 5.19 1.21
C ILE A 125 -1.19 6.46 1.58
N LEU A 126 -2.39 6.30 2.13
CA LEU A 126 -3.17 7.41 2.63
C LEU A 126 -2.68 7.81 4.03
N GLU A 127 -2.09 8.99 4.12
CA GLU A 127 -1.59 9.59 5.36
C GLU A 127 -2.62 10.55 5.95
N GLY A 128 -2.71 10.63 7.26
CA GLY A 128 -3.57 11.60 7.94
C GLY A 128 -4.01 11.14 9.31
N LEU A 129 -4.70 12.00 10.04
CA LEU A 129 -5.14 11.74 11.41
C LEU A 129 -6.00 10.48 11.51
N GLN A 130 -5.95 9.83 12.67
CA GLN A 130 -6.82 8.70 12.95
C GLN A 130 -8.30 9.13 12.91
N GLY A 131 -9.15 8.27 12.39
CA GLY A 131 -10.60 8.53 12.34
C GLY A 131 -11.06 9.43 11.18
N THR A 132 -10.19 9.83 10.25
CA THR A 132 -10.57 10.66 9.09
C THR A 132 -11.32 9.88 8.00
N GLY A 133 -11.43 8.55 8.10
CA GLY A 133 -12.18 7.73 7.13
C GLY A 133 -11.33 7.13 6.01
N LYS A 134 -10.00 7.05 6.15
CA LYS A 134 -9.09 6.51 5.12
C LYS A 134 -9.47 5.09 4.67
N SER A 135 -9.55 4.14 5.59
CA SER A 135 -9.95 2.75 5.31
C SER A 135 -11.37 2.67 4.75
N SER A 136 -12.29 3.49 5.28
CA SER A 136 -13.67 3.55 4.79
C SER A 136 -13.76 4.07 3.35
N ALA A 137 -12.89 5.02 2.96
CA ALA A 137 -12.85 5.52 1.59
C ALA A 137 -12.39 4.43 0.60
N ILE A 138 -11.35 3.67 0.96
CA ILE A 138 -10.87 2.55 0.16
C ILE A 138 -11.98 1.48 0.05
N GLN A 139 -12.58 1.10 1.17
CA GLN A 139 -13.67 0.13 1.21
C GLN A 139 -14.87 0.57 0.37
N THR A 140 -15.27 1.85 0.45
CA THR A 140 -16.36 2.42 -0.34
C THR A 140 -16.06 2.35 -1.85
N LEU A 141 -14.84 2.69 -2.24
CA LEU A 141 -14.41 2.73 -3.63
C LEU A 141 -14.37 1.33 -4.27
N PHE A 142 -13.86 0.33 -3.55
CA PHE A 142 -13.69 -1.04 -4.06
C PHE A 142 -14.89 -1.96 -3.80
N GLY A 143 -15.82 -1.53 -2.96
CA GLY A 143 -16.94 -2.35 -2.48
C GLY A 143 -16.54 -3.26 -1.29
N SER A 144 -17.37 -3.29 -0.26
CA SER A 144 -17.10 -4.03 0.99
C SER A 144 -16.88 -5.53 0.79
N GLU A 145 -17.54 -6.12 -0.20
CA GLU A 145 -17.43 -7.55 -0.54
C GLU A 145 -16.02 -7.90 -1.04
N PHE A 146 -15.43 -7.01 -1.85
CA PHE A 146 -14.12 -7.22 -2.49
C PHE A 146 -12.96 -6.56 -1.76
N PHE A 147 -13.24 -5.91 -0.63
CA PHE A 147 -12.23 -5.29 0.22
C PHE A 147 -11.77 -6.23 1.33
N GLY A 148 -10.50 -6.15 1.71
CA GLY A 148 -9.91 -6.90 2.81
C GLY A 148 -9.01 -6.01 3.66
N ASP A 149 -9.20 -6.05 5.00
CA ASP A 149 -8.50 -5.24 5.99
C ASP A 149 -7.74 -6.07 7.06
N GLN A 150 -7.84 -7.39 6.98
CA GLN A 150 -7.26 -8.32 7.97
C GLN A 150 -6.27 -9.28 7.31
N LEU A 151 -5.29 -8.72 6.59
CA LEU A 151 -4.27 -9.54 5.93
C LEU A 151 -3.44 -10.31 6.99
N PRO A 152 -3.39 -11.64 6.94
CA PRO A 152 -2.51 -12.43 7.78
C PRO A 152 -1.03 -12.07 7.53
N PRO A 153 -0.10 -12.47 8.43
CA PRO A 153 1.32 -12.23 8.22
C PRO A 153 1.76 -12.65 6.82
N MET A 154 2.37 -11.75 6.06
CA MET A 154 2.70 -11.92 4.63
C MET A 154 3.66 -13.10 4.35
N SER A 155 4.35 -13.59 5.38
CA SER A 155 5.18 -14.80 5.34
C SER A 155 4.38 -16.08 5.51
N SER A 156 3.10 -16.00 5.90
CA SER A 156 2.26 -17.18 6.09
C SER A 156 1.63 -17.66 4.79
N LYS A 157 1.30 -18.97 4.74
CA LYS A 157 0.52 -19.55 3.63
C LYS A 157 -0.91 -19.01 3.58
N ASP A 158 -1.44 -18.55 4.71
CA ASP A 158 -2.79 -18.01 4.83
C ASP A 158 -2.94 -16.67 4.12
N ALA A 159 -1.86 -15.87 4.02
CA ALA A 159 -1.87 -14.61 3.29
C ALA A 159 -2.28 -14.79 1.82
N SER A 160 -1.71 -15.78 1.12
CA SER A 160 -2.07 -16.06 -0.27
C SER A 160 -3.53 -16.55 -0.42
N SER A 161 -4.01 -17.34 0.54
CA SER A 161 -5.40 -17.79 0.56
C SER A 161 -6.39 -16.65 0.83
N TYR A 162 -6.01 -15.70 1.68
CA TYR A 162 -6.82 -14.54 2.03
C TYR A 162 -7.08 -13.62 0.83
N LEU A 163 -6.11 -13.49 -0.07
CA LEU A 163 -6.23 -12.65 -1.26
C LEU A 163 -7.30 -13.12 -2.26
N LYS A 164 -7.73 -14.37 -2.15
CA LYS A 164 -8.71 -14.96 -3.08
C LYS A 164 -10.06 -14.23 -2.97
N GLY A 165 -10.55 -13.74 -4.10
CA GLY A 165 -11.82 -13.03 -4.19
C GLY A 165 -11.77 -11.57 -3.69
N LYS A 166 -10.60 -11.08 -3.27
CA LYS A 166 -10.39 -9.67 -2.93
C LYS A 166 -9.89 -8.90 -4.14
N TRP A 167 -10.41 -7.70 -4.35
CA TRP A 167 -9.96 -6.75 -5.37
C TRP A 167 -8.97 -5.74 -4.80
N CYS A 168 -9.21 -5.27 -3.58
CA CYS A 168 -8.28 -4.43 -2.83
C CYS A 168 -8.03 -5.00 -1.43
N VAL A 169 -6.78 -4.96 -1.00
CA VAL A 169 -6.41 -5.31 0.38
C VAL A 169 -5.67 -4.15 1.02
N GLU A 170 -6.15 -3.74 2.19
CA GLU A 170 -5.53 -2.69 2.99
C GLU A 170 -4.32 -3.23 3.73
N LEU A 171 -3.23 -2.51 3.64
CA LEU A 171 -2.05 -2.64 4.48
C LEU A 171 -2.15 -1.59 5.59
N ALA A 172 -2.84 -1.95 6.68
CA ALA A 172 -3.03 -1.07 7.81
C ALA A 172 -1.74 -0.98 8.67
N GLU A 173 -1.62 0.12 9.41
CA GLU A 173 -0.58 0.31 10.43
C GLU A 173 0.86 0.09 9.90
N LEU A 174 1.19 0.75 8.78
CA LEU A 174 2.54 0.68 8.21
C LEU A 174 3.60 1.39 9.06
N GLU A 175 3.25 1.82 10.26
CA GLU A 175 4.09 2.57 11.19
C GLU A 175 5.27 1.74 11.67
N TYR A 176 6.45 2.38 11.78
CA TYR A 176 7.66 1.84 12.45
C TYR A 176 8.10 0.42 12.05
N LYS A 177 7.88 0.00 10.83
CA LYS A 177 8.34 -1.33 10.36
C LYS A 177 9.86 -1.40 10.32
N ARG A 178 10.41 -2.51 10.81
CA ARG A 178 11.85 -2.80 10.70
C ARG A 178 12.22 -3.00 9.22
N LYS A 179 13.46 -2.71 8.85
CA LYS A 179 13.94 -2.89 7.47
C LYS A 179 13.62 -4.27 6.88
N ALA A 180 13.76 -5.34 7.66
CA ALA A 180 13.43 -6.71 7.24
C ALA A 180 11.93 -6.92 6.96
N GLU A 181 11.06 -6.22 7.69
CA GLU A 181 9.61 -6.26 7.48
C GLU A 181 9.23 -5.50 6.21
N VAL A 182 9.88 -4.35 5.96
CA VAL A 182 9.69 -3.57 4.73
C VAL A 182 10.08 -4.39 3.49
N GLU A 183 11.21 -5.10 3.54
CA GLU A 183 11.62 -6.00 2.45
C GLU A 183 10.63 -7.15 2.23
N THR A 184 10.06 -7.69 3.31
CA THR A 184 9.00 -8.70 3.23
C THR A 184 7.75 -8.15 2.55
N ILE A 185 7.32 -6.93 2.91
CA ILE A 185 6.18 -6.24 2.27
C ILE A 185 6.48 -6.02 0.78
N LYS A 186 7.65 -5.49 0.43
CA LYS A 186 8.06 -5.27 -0.96
C LYS A 186 8.06 -6.56 -1.77
N ALA A 187 8.63 -7.63 -1.23
CA ALA A 187 8.62 -8.94 -1.87
C ALA A 187 7.20 -9.48 -2.04
N PHE A 188 6.32 -9.24 -1.08
CA PHE A 188 4.93 -9.67 -1.15
C PHE A 188 4.13 -8.89 -2.20
N ILE A 189 4.20 -7.55 -2.23
CA ILE A 189 3.41 -6.74 -3.17
C ILE A 189 3.84 -6.93 -4.63
N THR A 190 5.11 -7.28 -4.89
CA THR A 190 5.62 -7.51 -6.25
C THR A 190 5.22 -8.83 -6.88
N ARG A 191 4.66 -9.75 -6.12
CA ARG A 191 4.22 -11.05 -6.66
C ARG A 191 3.17 -10.85 -7.75
N THR A 192 3.29 -11.61 -8.80
CA THR A 192 2.31 -11.69 -9.90
C THR A 192 1.39 -12.89 -9.76
N HIS A 193 1.85 -13.91 -9.05
CA HIS A 193 1.11 -15.15 -8.79
C HIS A 193 1.16 -15.50 -7.30
N GLU A 194 0.09 -16.13 -6.82
CA GLU A 194 0.02 -16.69 -5.49
C GLU A 194 0.11 -18.21 -5.57
N ASN A 195 1.06 -18.77 -4.83
CA ASN A 195 1.24 -20.20 -4.70
C ASN A 195 0.74 -20.63 -3.33
N TYR A 196 -0.28 -21.45 -3.28
CA TYR A 196 -0.80 -22.01 -2.03
C TYR A 196 -1.44 -23.37 -2.26
N GLN A 197 -1.51 -24.14 -1.20
CA GLN A 197 -2.24 -25.40 -1.20
C GLN A 197 -3.66 -25.15 -0.71
N PRO A 198 -4.71 -25.39 -1.55
CA PRO A 198 -6.09 -25.27 -1.10
C PRO A 198 -6.39 -26.18 0.08
N ALA A 199 -7.30 -25.76 0.97
CA ALA A 199 -7.78 -26.62 2.04
C ALA A 199 -8.27 -27.93 1.42
N PHE A 200 -7.76 -29.06 1.93
CA PHE A 200 -8.00 -30.42 1.40
C PHE A 200 -7.45 -30.71 -0.02
N GLY A 201 -6.71 -29.79 -0.61
CA GLY A 201 -5.98 -30.04 -1.87
C GLY A 201 -4.69 -30.83 -1.60
N ARG A 202 -4.35 -31.75 -2.52
CA ARG A 202 -3.08 -32.50 -2.44
C ARG A 202 -1.93 -31.80 -3.17
N GLU A 203 -2.27 -30.88 -4.07
CA GLU A 203 -1.31 -30.19 -4.94
C GLU A 203 -1.32 -28.68 -4.65
N GLU A 204 -0.16 -28.08 -4.79
CA GLU A 204 -0.01 -26.63 -4.79
C GLU A 204 -0.60 -26.05 -6.10
N VAL A 205 -1.35 -24.97 -5.97
CA VAL A 205 -1.90 -24.25 -7.14
C VAL A 205 -1.25 -22.90 -7.25
N SER A 206 -0.93 -22.50 -8.48
CA SER A 206 -0.46 -21.17 -8.82
C SER A 206 -1.60 -20.39 -9.46
N ILE A 207 -2.01 -19.30 -8.82
CA ILE A 207 -3.11 -18.46 -9.30
C ILE A 207 -2.59 -17.07 -9.61
N PRO A 208 -2.86 -16.51 -10.79
CA PRO A 208 -2.47 -15.14 -11.12
C PRO A 208 -3.17 -14.16 -10.18
N ARG A 209 -2.43 -13.17 -9.70
CA ARG A 209 -2.94 -12.16 -8.77
C ARG A 209 -3.90 -11.21 -9.46
N THR A 210 -5.05 -10.97 -8.83
CA THR A 210 -6.12 -10.08 -9.33
C THR A 210 -6.34 -8.85 -8.45
N ASN A 211 -5.67 -8.77 -7.31
CA ASN A 211 -5.84 -7.72 -6.34
C ASN A 211 -4.71 -6.70 -6.39
N VAL A 212 -5.00 -5.51 -5.87
CA VAL A 212 -4.08 -4.42 -5.57
C VAL A 212 -4.02 -4.15 -4.07
N PHE A 213 -3.07 -3.32 -3.66
CA PHE A 213 -2.90 -2.92 -2.26
C PHE A 213 -3.01 -1.41 -2.11
N PHE A 214 -3.66 -1.00 -1.03
CA PHE A 214 -3.62 0.36 -0.52
C PHE A 214 -3.12 0.32 0.92
N GLY A 215 -2.39 1.32 1.34
CA GLY A 215 -1.95 1.44 2.72
C GLY A 215 -2.60 2.60 3.43
N THR A 216 -2.69 2.52 4.75
CA THR A 216 -3.11 3.63 5.60
C THR A 216 -2.12 3.80 6.75
N THR A 217 -1.84 5.05 7.11
CA THR A 217 -1.00 5.39 8.26
C THR A 217 -1.48 6.67 8.93
N ASN A 218 -1.19 6.78 10.22
CA ASN A 218 -1.44 8.00 11.00
C ASN A 218 -0.12 8.75 11.27
N ALA A 219 1.02 8.14 10.97
CA ALA A 219 2.34 8.71 11.20
C ALA A 219 2.90 9.32 9.92
N ALA A 220 3.61 10.43 10.05
CA ALA A 220 4.41 11.01 8.97
C ALA A 220 5.69 10.19 8.67
N GLU A 221 6.08 9.28 9.57
CA GLU A 221 7.26 8.44 9.46
C GLU A 221 6.91 6.97 9.34
N TYR A 222 6.86 6.45 8.13
CA TYR A 222 6.68 5.02 7.85
C TYR A 222 7.62 4.59 6.72
N LEU A 223 7.95 3.30 6.68
CA LEU A 223 8.68 2.64 5.59
C LEU A 223 9.93 3.40 5.11
N VAL A 224 10.78 3.84 6.05
CA VAL A 224 12.05 4.51 5.71
C VAL A 224 13.03 3.49 5.14
N ASP A 225 13.16 3.49 3.82
CA ASP A 225 14.21 2.77 3.12
C ASP A 225 14.76 3.62 1.96
N GLU A 226 16.06 3.86 1.99
CA GLU A 226 16.77 4.69 1.01
C GLU A 226 16.80 4.10 -0.41
N THR A 227 16.45 2.82 -0.60
CA THR A 227 16.70 2.10 -1.86
C THR A 227 15.46 1.58 -2.60
N GLY A 228 14.25 1.77 -2.08
CA GLY A 228 13.06 1.09 -2.66
C GLY A 228 11.71 1.80 -2.53
N ASN A 229 11.67 3.06 -2.17
CA ASN A 229 10.44 3.81 -1.90
C ASN A 229 9.54 4.04 -3.12
N ARG A 230 10.02 3.78 -4.33
CA ARG A 230 9.26 3.95 -5.58
C ARG A 230 7.94 3.15 -5.67
N ARG A 231 7.72 2.19 -4.76
CA ARG A 231 6.48 1.40 -4.71
C ARG A 231 5.43 1.98 -3.79
N PHE A 232 5.85 2.75 -2.80
CA PHE A 232 4.95 3.36 -1.83
C PHE A 232 4.73 4.81 -2.22
N LEU A 233 3.47 5.15 -2.49
CA LEU A 233 3.06 6.44 -3.03
C LEU A 233 2.29 7.20 -1.95
N PRO A 234 2.96 8.04 -1.14
CA PRO A 234 2.33 8.80 -0.08
C PRO A 234 1.37 9.85 -0.63
N ILE A 235 0.19 9.92 -0.01
CA ILE A 235 -0.84 10.93 -0.28
C ILE A 235 -1.35 11.45 1.06
N ALA A 236 -1.05 12.68 1.38
CA ALA A 236 -1.55 13.35 2.57
C ALA A 236 -3.05 13.67 2.41
N THR A 237 -3.87 13.11 3.29
CA THR A 237 -5.33 13.28 3.27
C THR A 237 -5.80 14.10 4.48
N SER A 238 -6.93 14.77 4.34
CA SER A 238 -7.53 15.52 5.44
C SER A 238 -8.99 15.10 5.67
N LYS A 239 -9.95 15.93 5.36
CA LYS A 239 -11.38 15.62 5.50
C LYS A 239 -11.85 14.82 4.29
N ILE A 240 -12.20 13.56 4.51
CA ILE A 240 -12.65 12.65 3.45
C ILE A 240 -14.18 12.74 3.29
N ASP A 241 -14.63 12.87 2.05
CA ASP A 241 -16.05 12.83 1.66
C ASP A 241 -16.44 11.43 1.17
N LEU A 242 -16.87 10.58 2.10
CA LEU A 242 -17.32 9.22 1.78
C LEU A 242 -18.56 9.17 0.88
N VAL A 243 -19.43 10.16 0.99
CA VAL A 243 -20.64 10.26 0.16
C VAL A 243 -20.25 10.58 -1.27
N GLY A 244 -19.33 11.53 -1.46
CA GLY A 244 -18.77 11.86 -2.76
C GLY A 244 -18.04 10.70 -3.40
N VAL A 245 -17.19 9.96 -2.64
CA VAL A 245 -16.54 8.74 -3.12
C VAL A 245 -17.57 7.73 -3.62
N SER A 246 -18.60 7.45 -2.83
CA SER A 246 -19.64 6.48 -3.21
C SER A 246 -20.38 6.90 -4.48
N ALA A 247 -20.77 8.17 -4.58
CA ALA A 247 -21.49 8.69 -5.74
C ALA A 247 -20.65 8.72 -7.02
N ALA A 248 -19.33 8.88 -6.91
CA ALA A 248 -18.41 8.96 -8.03
C ALA A 248 -17.83 7.60 -8.46
N SER A 249 -17.93 6.55 -7.65
CA SER A 249 -17.24 5.26 -7.84
C SER A 249 -17.44 4.68 -9.24
N ASP A 250 -18.67 4.57 -9.73
CA ASP A 250 -18.96 3.97 -11.04
C ASP A 250 -18.32 4.76 -12.18
N LYS A 251 -18.37 6.09 -12.09
CA LYS A 251 -17.74 7.00 -13.06
C LYS A 251 -16.21 6.89 -13.01
N LEU A 252 -15.62 6.80 -11.84
CA LEU A 252 -14.17 6.63 -11.65
C LEU A 252 -13.70 5.30 -12.24
N TRP A 253 -14.43 4.22 -12.01
CA TRP A 253 -14.09 2.93 -12.57
C TRP A 253 -14.27 2.86 -14.09
N ALA A 254 -15.29 3.52 -14.62
CA ALA A 254 -15.42 3.68 -16.07
C ALA A 254 -14.24 4.44 -16.67
N ALA A 255 -13.86 5.56 -16.05
CA ALA A 255 -12.72 6.36 -16.47
C ALA A 255 -11.41 5.55 -16.47
N ALA A 256 -11.18 4.76 -15.40
CA ALA A 256 -10.00 3.91 -15.29
C ALA A 256 -9.99 2.79 -16.35
N CYS A 257 -11.16 2.22 -16.66
CA CYS A 257 -11.30 1.23 -17.73
C CYS A 257 -11.00 1.83 -19.10
N HIS A 258 -11.53 3.00 -19.41
CA HIS A 258 -11.26 3.71 -20.67
C HIS A 258 -9.79 4.05 -20.83
N ALA A 259 -9.15 4.54 -19.74
CA ALA A 259 -7.73 4.84 -19.74
C ALA A 259 -6.87 3.57 -19.97
N TYR A 260 -7.20 2.46 -19.31
CA TYR A 260 -6.53 1.18 -19.52
C TYR A 260 -6.68 0.67 -20.94
N ASP A 261 -7.89 0.71 -21.50
CA ASP A 261 -8.18 0.24 -22.87
C ASP A 261 -7.53 1.14 -23.94
N ALA A 262 -7.29 2.42 -23.62
CA ALA A 262 -6.50 3.34 -24.43
C ALA A 262 -4.98 3.10 -24.33
N GLY A 263 -4.53 2.17 -23.48
CA GLY A 263 -3.12 1.84 -23.32
C GLY A 263 -2.35 2.80 -22.40
N GLU A 264 -3.05 3.54 -21.53
CA GLU A 264 -2.39 4.41 -20.56
C GLU A 264 -1.54 3.60 -19.56
N THR A 265 -0.38 4.13 -19.24
CA THR A 265 0.55 3.50 -18.28
C THR A 265 0.02 3.63 -16.86
N TYR A 266 0.20 2.58 -16.05
CA TYR A 266 -0.19 2.54 -14.64
C TYR A 266 0.99 2.31 -13.70
N TRP A 267 2.13 2.87 -14.07
CA TRP A 267 3.34 2.97 -13.24
C TRP A 267 3.90 4.39 -13.34
N LEU A 268 4.63 4.83 -12.32
CA LEU A 268 5.27 6.13 -12.34
C LEU A 268 6.44 6.12 -13.34
N THR A 269 6.56 7.21 -14.07
CA THR A 269 7.75 7.53 -14.84
C THR A 269 8.90 7.95 -13.91
N ASP A 270 10.14 7.92 -14.40
CA ASP A 270 11.32 8.28 -13.61
C ASP A 270 11.22 9.72 -13.06
N ASP A 271 10.68 10.67 -13.84
CA ASP A 271 10.46 12.05 -13.41
C ASP A 271 9.48 12.15 -12.22
N LEU A 272 8.38 11.42 -12.28
CA LEU A 272 7.39 11.38 -11.18
C LEU A 272 7.92 10.64 -9.95
N MET A 273 8.79 9.66 -10.13
CA MET A 273 9.50 9.00 -9.03
C MET A 273 10.45 9.95 -8.32
N LEU A 274 11.10 10.85 -9.06
CA LEU A 274 11.95 11.89 -8.47
C LEU A 274 11.11 12.86 -7.62
N ILE A 275 9.97 13.31 -8.12
CA ILE A 275 9.03 14.16 -7.37
C ILE A 275 8.55 13.44 -6.10
N ALA A 276 8.19 12.16 -6.19
CA ALA A 276 7.77 11.36 -5.05
C ALA A 276 8.87 11.25 -3.96
N SER A 277 10.14 11.10 -4.38
CA SER A 277 11.28 11.06 -3.45
C SER A 277 11.51 12.40 -2.78
N GLN A 278 11.41 13.50 -3.52
CA GLN A 278 11.54 14.85 -2.99
C GLN A 278 10.44 15.20 -1.99
N GLN A 279 9.20 14.77 -2.24
CA GLN A 279 8.08 14.97 -1.31
C GLN A 279 8.27 14.16 -0.03
N SER A 280 8.74 12.92 -0.13
CA SER A 280 9.10 12.12 1.03
C SER A 280 10.22 12.76 1.85
N GLU A 281 11.16 13.44 1.21
CA GLU A 281 12.21 14.22 1.86
C GLU A 281 11.66 15.51 2.48
N ALA A 282 10.79 16.24 1.79
CA ALA A 282 10.19 17.47 2.28
C ALA A 282 9.28 17.27 3.51
N LEU A 283 8.56 16.14 3.57
CA LEU A 283 7.82 15.74 4.77
C LEU A 283 8.74 15.47 5.96
N LEU A 284 9.99 15.06 5.71
CA LEU A 284 11.02 14.86 6.71
C LEU A 284 11.64 16.21 7.19
N GLU A 285 11.67 17.22 6.32
CA GLU A 285 12.13 18.58 6.67
C GLU A 285 11.19 19.29 7.65
N GLN A 286 9.96 18.81 7.84
CA GLN A 286 9.00 19.33 8.82
C GLN A 286 9.13 18.69 10.22
N ASP A 287 10.14 17.86 10.48
CA ASP A 287 10.37 17.36 11.84
C ASP A 287 10.69 18.56 12.76
N PRO A 288 9.89 18.84 13.80
CA PRO A 288 10.11 19.97 14.71
C PRO A 288 11.49 19.98 15.36
N TRP A 289 12.17 18.84 15.38
CA TRP A 289 13.53 18.74 15.90
C TRP A 289 14.56 19.39 14.96
N VAL A 290 14.25 19.57 13.68
CA VAL A 290 15.16 20.25 12.72
C VAL A 290 15.37 21.69 13.16
N GLU A 291 14.31 22.43 13.48
CA GLU A 291 14.41 23.80 13.99
C GLU A 291 15.20 23.87 15.29
N ILE A 292 14.94 22.95 16.23
CA ILE A 292 15.65 22.85 17.50
C ILE A 292 17.16 22.58 17.28
N VAL A 293 17.49 21.70 16.36
CA VAL A 293 18.88 21.38 15.99
C VAL A 293 19.57 22.57 15.35
N LEU A 294 18.92 23.26 14.41
CA LEU A 294 19.48 24.45 13.77
C LEU A 294 19.73 25.56 14.79
N GLU A 295 18.81 25.79 15.71
CA GLU A 295 18.93 26.80 16.76
C GLU A 295 20.04 26.45 17.78
N LYS A 296 20.01 25.22 18.32
CA LYS A 296 20.87 24.85 19.44
C LYS A 296 22.25 24.33 19.04
N LEU A 297 22.39 23.72 17.87
CA LEU A 297 23.64 23.11 17.41
C LEU A 297 24.29 23.88 16.24
N GLY A 298 23.63 24.88 15.67
CA GLY A 298 24.12 25.59 14.49
C GLY A 298 25.50 26.22 14.63
N HIS A 299 25.94 26.51 15.86
CA HIS A 299 27.23 27.09 16.19
C HIS A 299 28.36 26.05 16.37
N LEU A 300 28.02 24.75 16.45
CA LEU A 300 28.99 23.67 16.61
C LEU A 300 29.52 23.18 15.26
N SER A 301 30.80 22.77 15.25
CA SER A 301 31.43 22.19 14.05
C SER A 301 31.26 20.67 13.97
N GLU A 302 31.18 19.99 15.09
CA GLU A 302 31.02 18.55 15.19
C GLU A 302 30.22 18.13 16.42
N VAL A 303 29.51 17.02 16.35
CA VAL A 303 28.67 16.50 17.43
C VAL A 303 28.49 15.00 17.32
N SER A 304 28.31 14.31 18.44
CA SER A 304 27.78 12.93 18.46
C SER A 304 26.25 12.93 18.61
N ILE A 305 25.60 11.81 18.31
CA ILE A 305 24.14 11.68 18.49
C ILE A 305 23.74 11.94 19.95
N LYS A 306 24.53 11.44 20.90
CA LYS A 306 24.26 11.59 22.32
C LYS A 306 24.33 13.07 22.73
N GLU A 307 25.41 13.77 22.37
CA GLU A 307 25.58 15.21 22.68
C GLU A 307 24.53 16.07 21.98
N ALA A 308 24.17 15.73 20.72
CA ALA A 308 23.08 16.41 20.02
C ALA A 308 21.77 16.30 20.79
N PHE A 309 21.46 15.10 21.29
CA PHE A 309 20.26 14.87 22.07
C PHE A 309 20.27 15.61 23.40
N GLU A 310 21.38 15.52 24.16
CA GLU A 310 21.56 16.23 25.44
C GLU A 310 21.44 17.75 25.28
N THR A 311 22.02 18.29 24.21
CA THR A 311 22.00 19.75 23.98
C THR A 311 20.61 20.21 23.51
N CYS A 312 19.93 19.43 22.67
CA CYS A 312 18.62 19.80 22.18
C CYS A 312 17.53 19.62 23.24
N PHE A 313 17.65 18.59 24.08
CA PHE A 313 16.60 18.18 25.03
C PHE A 313 17.17 17.96 26.44
N PRO A 314 17.72 19.02 27.10
CA PRO A 314 18.39 18.90 28.40
C PRO A 314 17.46 18.40 29.52
N GLU A 315 16.15 18.51 29.34
CA GLU A 315 15.14 18.09 30.33
C GLU A 315 14.85 16.58 30.27
N ILE A 316 15.36 15.89 29.23
CA ILE A 316 15.13 14.46 29.03
C ILE A 316 16.40 13.70 29.38
N ASP A 317 16.28 12.78 30.34
CA ASP A 317 17.40 11.93 30.75
C ASP A 317 17.95 11.11 29.58
N THR A 318 19.27 11.12 29.41
CA THR A 318 19.97 10.33 28.36
C THR A 318 19.78 8.83 28.47
N GLU A 319 19.40 8.30 29.63
CA GLU A 319 19.01 6.90 29.77
C GLU A 319 17.78 6.56 28.91
N ARG A 320 16.99 7.56 28.53
CA ARG A 320 15.85 7.42 27.59
C ARG A 320 16.24 7.47 26.11
N LEU A 321 17.52 7.64 25.78
CA LEU A 321 18.00 7.61 24.40
C LEU A 321 17.91 6.20 23.83
N THR A 322 16.69 5.79 23.47
CA THR A 322 16.44 4.51 22.80
C THR A 322 17.05 4.50 21.41
N THR A 323 17.22 3.32 20.84
CA THR A 323 17.69 3.15 19.44
C THR A 323 16.81 3.92 18.45
N SER A 324 15.50 4.04 18.72
CA SER A 324 14.54 4.78 17.89
C SER A 324 14.83 6.29 17.94
N ILE A 325 14.98 6.85 19.13
CA ILE A 325 15.30 8.27 19.34
C ILE A 325 16.68 8.61 18.73
N ALA A 326 17.67 7.74 18.90
CA ALA A 326 18.98 7.93 18.30
C ALA A 326 18.96 7.93 16.77
N ARG A 327 18.10 7.09 16.14
CA ARG A 327 17.89 7.09 14.70
C ARG A 327 17.20 8.37 14.24
N ARG A 328 16.15 8.83 14.94
CA ARG A 328 15.49 10.09 14.65
C ARG A 328 16.46 11.26 14.72
N MET A 329 17.25 11.36 15.77
CA MET A 329 18.28 12.41 15.92
C MET A 329 19.31 12.35 14.77
N SER A 330 19.77 11.16 14.39
CA SER A 330 20.69 10.98 13.26
C SER A 330 20.10 11.51 11.95
N LYS A 331 18.80 11.31 11.74
CA LYS A 331 18.07 11.76 10.54
C LYS A 331 17.88 13.27 10.57
N VAL A 332 17.43 13.81 11.69
CA VAL A 332 17.27 15.26 11.92
C VAL A 332 18.58 16.00 11.71
N LEU A 333 19.71 15.48 12.21
CA LEU A 333 21.03 16.04 11.93
C LEU A 333 21.33 16.10 10.43
N THR A 334 21.02 15.02 9.71
CA THR A 334 21.23 14.98 8.24
C THR A 334 20.36 16.04 7.52
N LEU A 335 19.08 16.17 7.92
CA LEU A 335 18.18 17.21 7.41
C LEU A 335 18.66 18.63 7.73
N ALA A 336 19.22 18.83 8.92
CA ALA A 336 19.84 20.08 9.33
C ALA A 336 21.24 20.33 8.69
N LYS A 337 21.57 19.58 7.61
CA LYS A 337 22.82 19.69 6.84
C LYS A 337 24.09 19.29 7.60
N TRP A 338 23.97 18.36 8.52
CA TRP A 338 25.10 17.69 9.14
C TRP A 338 25.43 16.40 8.40
N SER A 339 26.69 16.18 8.08
CA SER A 339 27.16 14.96 7.40
C SER A 339 27.84 14.00 8.37
N LYS A 340 27.65 12.69 8.18
CA LYS A 340 28.40 11.67 8.93
C LYS A 340 29.84 11.63 8.44
N ASP A 341 30.78 11.77 9.37
CA ASP A 341 32.20 11.74 9.09
C ASP A 341 32.94 10.80 10.05
N GLY A 342 32.76 9.50 9.83
CA GLY A 342 33.43 8.45 10.60
C GLY A 342 32.98 8.35 12.07
N LYS A 343 33.93 8.11 12.96
CA LYS A 343 33.73 7.97 14.40
C LYS A 343 34.79 8.81 15.16
N PHE A 344 34.44 9.23 16.35
CA PHE A 344 35.41 9.83 17.24
C PHE A 344 36.46 8.81 17.71
N HIS A 345 37.73 9.17 17.69
CA HIS A 345 38.85 8.28 17.98
C HIS A 345 39.40 8.37 19.42
N SER A 346 39.03 9.41 20.16
CA SER A 346 39.57 9.66 21.49
C SER A 346 38.53 10.24 22.46
N GLY A 347 38.84 10.20 23.77
CA GLY A 347 38.04 10.77 24.82
C GLY A 347 36.72 10.05 25.10
N ASN A 348 35.79 10.73 25.77
CA ASN A 348 34.47 10.21 26.15
C ASN A 348 33.56 9.93 24.92
N ARG A 349 33.94 10.42 23.74
CA ARG A 349 33.22 10.22 22.44
C ARG A 349 33.70 8.99 21.67
N ARG A 350 34.74 8.29 22.14
CA ARG A 350 35.36 7.16 21.40
C ARG A 350 34.32 6.16 20.91
N ASN A 351 34.42 5.81 19.62
CA ASN A 351 33.52 4.91 18.91
C ASN A 351 32.10 5.46 18.63
N GLN A 352 31.75 6.66 19.08
CA GLN A 352 30.49 7.29 18.67
C GLN A 352 30.59 7.82 17.26
N VAL A 353 29.46 7.77 16.51
CA VAL A 353 29.38 8.34 15.16
C VAL A 353 29.55 9.85 15.24
N ARG A 354 30.47 10.39 14.43
CA ARG A 354 30.73 11.82 14.30
C ARG A 354 29.87 12.43 13.20
N PHE A 355 29.21 13.52 13.53
CA PHE A 355 28.53 14.38 12.58
C PHE A 355 29.27 15.71 12.51
N VAL A 356 29.47 16.22 11.29
CA VAL A 356 30.14 17.48 10.98
C VAL A 356 29.17 18.43 10.32
N ASN A 357 29.14 19.67 10.77
CA ASN A 357 28.27 20.72 10.24
C ASN A 357 28.82 21.23 8.90
N SER A 358 28.11 20.92 7.82
CA SER A 358 28.51 21.32 6.47
C SER A 358 28.54 22.85 6.27
N ASN A 359 27.78 23.60 7.06
CA ASN A 359 27.73 25.05 6.98
C ASN A 359 28.95 25.73 7.64
N THR A 360 29.58 25.07 8.62
CA THR A 360 30.80 25.60 9.29
C THR A 360 32.08 25.27 8.54
N VAL A 361 32.10 24.17 7.79
CA VAL A 361 33.28 23.76 6.99
C VAL A 361 33.48 24.71 5.78
N ALA A 362 32.43 25.30 5.24
CA ALA A 362 32.51 26.24 4.11
C ALA A 362 33.14 27.61 4.51
N ASN A 363 33.24 27.93 5.79
CA ASN A 363 33.78 29.20 6.33
C ASN A 363 35.17 29.09 6.91
N SER A 364 35.88 27.97 6.82
CA SER A 364 37.26 27.84 7.23
C SER A 364 38.16 28.35 6.09
N PRO A 365 39.02 29.39 6.31
CA PRO A 365 39.97 29.83 5.30
C PRO A 365 40.95 28.69 5.03
N ASN A 366 41.23 28.44 3.76
CA ASN A 366 42.22 27.52 3.22
C ASN A 366 43.46 27.44 4.08
N MET A 367 43.69 26.34 4.78
CA MET A 367 45.01 25.93 5.14
C MET A 367 45.65 25.22 3.96
N THR A 368 46.43 25.99 3.21
CA THR A 368 47.38 25.55 2.19
C THR A 368 48.19 24.36 2.71
N LYS A 369 48.26 23.33 1.86
CA LYS A 369 49.30 22.30 1.93
C LYS A 369 50.67 22.98 1.91
N TYR A 370 51.47 22.81 2.96
CA TYR A 370 52.91 22.86 2.89
C TYR A 370 53.49 21.63 3.57
N ASP A 371 54.16 20.86 2.77
CA ASP A 371 55.37 20.08 2.90
C ASP A 371 55.90 19.71 4.31
N PHE A 372 55.97 18.45 4.65
CA PHE A 372 57.21 17.68 4.75
C PHE A 372 56.91 16.17 4.79
#